data_fb83ff29cc02a976c09b7f06cc988568
#
_entry.id   fb83ff29cc02a976c09b7f06cc988568
#
_cell.length_a   1.000
_cell.length_b   1.000
_cell.length_c   1.000
_cell.angle_alpha   90.00
_cell.angle_beta   90.00
_cell.angle_gamma   90.00
#
_symmetry.space_group_name_H-M   'P 1'
#
loop_
_entity.id
_entity.type
_entity.pdbx_description
1 polymer ?
#
loop_
_entity_poly.entity_id
_entity_poly.type
_entity_poly.pdbx_seq_one_letter_code
_entity_poly.pdbx_strand_id
1 'polypeptide(L)'
;DKILFYLSKLFPQHLPKRMLEFSDKYEHHLILKMSDKGIAEVQDYLKKHWSKEYDSGFFACRTDEGNKALLHRFAAGAAAGRYQMIHNNKVEGVLSLDIALRRNDDDWVEKLPQEVSGNLVHALYYGHFMCNVFHQNYIFKKGTDRQKMKSIMLAVLDDKGAKYPAEHNVGHLYEAENSLQSFYKKLDPTNTFNPGVGKMNKYQNHCGCCHS
;
A
#
# COMPACT_ATOMS: atom_id res chain seq x y z
N ASP A 1 10.75 3.94 -21.23
CA ASP A 1 9.52 4.39 -20.51
C ASP A 1 9.16 5.85 -20.73
N LYS A 2 10.12 6.79 -20.80
CA LYS A 2 9.83 8.21 -21.09
C LYS A 2 9.11 8.38 -22.44
N ILE A 3 9.61 7.74 -23.49
CA ILE A 3 9.00 7.78 -24.83
C ILE A 3 7.57 7.24 -24.77
N LEU A 4 7.37 6.08 -24.16
CA LEU A 4 6.04 5.49 -24.01
C LEU A 4 5.09 6.36 -23.18
N PHE A 5 5.60 7.05 -22.16
CA PHE A 5 4.81 8.02 -21.39
C PHE A 5 4.31 9.18 -22.25
N TYR A 6 5.19 9.76 -23.09
CA TYR A 6 4.76 10.86 -23.97
C TYR A 6 3.83 10.38 -25.08
N LEU A 7 4.10 9.20 -25.65
CA LEU A 7 3.21 8.58 -26.65
C LEU A 7 1.85 8.23 -26.06
N SER A 8 1.78 7.77 -24.80
CA SER A 8 0.50 7.42 -24.16
C SER A 8 -0.47 8.61 -24.03
N LYS A 9 0.02 9.84 -24.06
CA LYS A 9 -0.83 11.06 -24.06
C LYS A 9 -1.61 11.24 -25.37
N LEU A 10 -1.20 10.56 -26.43
CA LEU A 10 -1.89 10.60 -27.72
C LEU A 10 -3.04 9.58 -27.81
N PHE A 11 -3.12 8.67 -26.86
CA PHE A 11 -4.15 7.63 -26.82
C PHE A 11 -5.21 7.95 -25.77
N PRO A 12 -6.47 7.47 -25.97
CA PRO A 12 -7.51 7.60 -24.98
C PRO A 12 -7.07 6.96 -23.63
N GLN A 13 -7.47 7.58 -22.54
CA GLN A 13 -7.25 7.00 -21.23
C GLN A 13 -8.01 5.67 -21.10
N HIS A 14 -7.42 4.70 -20.38
CA HIS A 14 -8.03 3.38 -20.22
C HIS A 14 -9.22 3.39 -19.25
N LEU A 15 -9.29 4.38 -18.35
CA LEU A 15 -10.39 4.53 -17.42
C LEU A 15 -11.66 4.99 -18.12
N PRO A 16 -12.84 4.47 -17.72
CA PRO A 16 -14.11 4.95 -18.21
C PRO A 16 -14.33 6.44 -17.89
N LYS A 17 -15.05 7.13 -18.79
CA LYS A 17 -15.29 8.57 -18.66
C LYS A 17 -15.87 8.96 -17.30
N ARG A 18 -16.86 8.21 -16.78
CA ARG A 18 -17.47 8.48 -15.46
C ARG A 18 -16.46 8.37 -14.32
N MET A 19 -15.48 7.46 -14.41
CA MET A 19 -14.42 7.33 -13.39
C MET A 19 -13.45 8.50 -13.45
N LEU A 20 -13.15 9.02 -14.64
CA LEU A 20 -12.34 10.23 -14.80
C LEU A 20 -13.07 11.46 -14.22
N GLU A 21 -14.37 11.61 -14.49
CA GLU A 21 -15.19 12.68 -13.91
C GLU A 21 -15.19 12.61 -12.37
N PHE A 22 -15.24 11.41 -11.79
CA PHE A 22 -15.16 11.24 -10.34
C PHE A 22 -13.75 11.52 -9.81
N SER A 23 -12.71 11.13 -10.56
CA SER A 23 -11.31 11.44 -10.21
C SER A 23 -11.05 12.95 -10.17
N ASP A 24 -11.69 13.71 -11.04
CA ASP A 24 -11.54 15.17 -11.07
C ASP A 24 -12.36 15.86 -9.97
N LYS A 25 -13.43 15.21 -9.51
CA LYS A 25 -14.36 15.79 -8.54
C LYS A 25 -14.02 15.47 -7.08
N TYR A 26 -13.52 14.28 -6.81
CA TYR A 26 -13.29 13.78 -5.45
C TYR A 26 -11.85 13.40 -5.23
N GLU A 27 -11.33 13.69 -4.05
CA GLU A 27 -9.97 13.35 -3.65
C GLU A 27 -9.81 11.86 -3.27
N HIS A 28 -10.83 11.29 -2.61
CA HIS A 28 -10.81 9.92 -2.13
C HIS A 28 -11.76 9.01 -2.91
N HIS A 29 -11.31 7.81 -3.24
CA HIS A 29 -12.06 6.86 -4.06
C HIS A 29 -12.11 5.50 -3.42
N LEU A 30 -13.29 4.90 -3.36
CA LEU A 30 -13.51 3.53 -2.92
C LEU A 30 -14.13 2.71 -4.04
N ILE A 31 -13.50 1.60 -4.39
CA ILE A 31 -14.04 0.63 -5.37
C ILE A 31 -14.56 -0.57 -4.59
N LEU A 32 -15.86 -0.82 -4.68
CA LEU A 32 -16.52 -1.97 -4.05
C LEU A 32 -16.88 -3.01 -5.11
N LYS A 33 -16.46 -4.26 -4.88
CA LYS A 33 -16.92 -5.41 -5.66
C LYS A 33 -17.92 -6.19 -4.83
N MET A 34 -19.16 -6.20 -5.29
CA MET A 34 -20.27 -6.86 -4.62
C MET A 34 -20.81 -7.99 -5.47
N SER A 35 -21.48 -8.96 -4.85
CA SER A 35 -22.17 -10.05 -5.53
C SER A 35 -23.62 -10.14 -5.09
N ASP A 36 -24.45 -10.69 -5.93
CA ASP A 36 -25.84 -11.06 -5.67
C ASP A 36 -26.67 -9.97 -4.97
N LYS A 37 -27.35 -10.32 -3.89
CA LYS A 37 -28.18 -9.39 -3.10
C LYS A 37 -27.40 -8.20 -2.52
N GLY A 38 -26.12 -8.37 -2.25
CA GLY A 38 -25.27 -7.32 -1.72
C GLY A 38 -25.16 -6.10 -2.63
N ILE A 39 -25.38 -6.25 -3.94
CA ILE A 39 -25.39 -5.12 -4.88
C ILE A 39 -26.51 -4.15 -4.55
N ALA A 40 -27.74 -4.65 -4.39
CA ALA A 40 -28.90 -3.81 -4.08
C ALA A 40 -28.81 -3.22 -2.69
N GLU A 41 -28.39 -4.00 -1.69
CA GLU A 41 -28.23 -3.59 -0.31
C GLU A 41 -27.23 -2.42 -0.17
N VAL A 42 -26.06 -2.52 -0.83
CA VAL A 42 -25.05 -1.46 -0.81
C VAL A 42 -25.54 -0.23 -1.54
N GLN A 43 -26.19 -0.35 -2.69
CA GLN A 43 -26.74 0.79 -3.40
C GLN A 43 -27.79 1.54 -2.56
N ASP A 44 -28.65 0.84 -1.86
CA ASP A 44 -29.66 1.44 -0.99
C ASP A 44 -29.03 2.09 0.24
N TYR A 45 -28.02 1.47 0.83
CA TYR A 45 -27.26 2.05 1.92
C TYR A 45 -26.58 3.37 1.50
N LEU A 46 -25.86 3.35 0.38
CA LEU A 46 -25.18 4.54 -0.14
C LEU A 46 -26.15 5.68 -0.47
N LYS A 47 -27.31 5.38 -1.06
CA LYS A 47 -28.35 6.39 -1.32
C LYS A 47 -28.91 7.01 -0.03
N LYS A 48 -29.10 6.20 1.00
CA LYS A 48 -29.71 6.66 2.25
C LYS A 48 -28.76 7.47 3.12
N HIS A 49 -27.50 7.07 3.18
CA HIS A 49 -26.55 7.57 4.18
C HIS A 49 -25.44 8.40 3.56
N TRP A 50 -24.84 7.96 2.45
CA TRP A 50 -23.60 8.55 1.94
C TRP A 50 -23.81 9.89 1.25
N SER A 51 -24.77 9.97 0.35
CA SER A 51 -25.01 11.17 -0.47
C SER A 51 -25.64 12.34 0.28
N LYS A 52 -26.15 12.13 1.50
CA LYS A 52 -26.80 13.17 2.31
C LYS A 52 -25.89 13.78 3.37
N GLU A 53 -24.93 13.02 3.82
CA GLU A 53 -24.11 13.35 4.99
C GLU A 53 -22.73 13.92 4.60
N TYR A 54 -22.26 13.61 3.39
CA TYR A 54 -20.95 13.99 2.89
C TYR A 54 -21.03 14.55 1.49
N ASP A 55 -20.12 15.47 1.12
CA ASP A 55 -19.92 15.86 -0.28
C ASP A 55 -19.30 14.68 -1.04
N SER A 56 -20.14 13.75 -1.41
CA SER A 56 -19.77 12.46 -1.98
C SER A 56 -20.71 12.06 -3.11
N GLY A 57 -20.31 11.09 -3.90
CA GLY A 57 -21.12 10.50 -4.94
C GLY A 57 -20.77 9.06 -5.17
N PHE A 58 -21.64 8.32 -5.81
CA PHE A 58 -21.35 6.96 -6.25
C PHE A 58 -22.06 6.63 -7.54
N PHE A 59 -21.58 5.64 -8.23
CA PHE A 59 -22.28 5.02 -9.36
C PHE A 59 -21.99 3.53 -9.44
N ALA A 60 -22.95 2.78 -9.95
CA ALA A 60 -22.76 1.38 -10.28
C ALA A 60 -22.06 1.28 -11.65
N CYS A 61 -20.95 0.56 -11.69
CA CYS A 61 -20.24 0.30 -12.94
C CYS A 61 -21.02 -0.70 -13.81
N ARG A 62 -21.01 -0.49 -15.12
CA ARG A 62 -21.31 -1.55 -16.07
C ARG A 62 -20.17 -2.58 -16.05
N THR A 63 -20.40 -3.76 -16.61
CA THR A 63 -19.40 -4.85 -16.60
C THR A 63 -18.05 -4.41 -17.20
N ASP A 64 -18.08 -3.70 -18.32
CA ASP A 64 -16.88 -3.18 -18.98
C ASP A 64 -16.13 -2.14 -18.14
N GLU A 65 -16.87 -1.29 -17.48
CA GLU A 65 -16.32 -0.27 -16.55
C GLU A 65 -15.71 -0.93 -15.31
N GLY A 66 -16.40 -1.90 -14.72
CA GLY A 66 -15.91 -2.64 -13.55
C GLY A 66 -14.61 -3.40 -13.84
N ASN A 67 -14.51 -4.04 -15.01
CA ASN A 67 -13.28 -4.72 -15.43
C ASN A 67 -12.12 -3.73 -15.58
N LYS A 68 -12.34 -2.58 -16.19
CA LYS A 68 -11.32 -1.53 -16.30
C LYS A 68 -10.92 -0.95 -14.94
N ALA A 69 -11.88 -0.75 -14.04
CA ALA A 69 -11.62 -0.30 -12.68
C ALA A 69 -10.72 -1.28 -11.91
N LEU A 70 -10.98 -2.57 -12.00
CA LEU A 70 -10.16 -3.60 -11.36
C LEU A 70 -8.76 -3.70 -11.97
N LEU A 71 -8.62 -3.50 -13.27
CA LEU A 71 -7.30 -3.41 -13.92
C LEU A 71 -6.52 -2.17 -13.48
N HIS A 72 -7.21 -1.07 -13.20
CA HIS A 72 -6.56 0.17 -12.77
C HIS A 72 -5.77 0.02 -11.46
N ARG A 73 -6.15 -0.90 -10.57
CA ARG A 73 -5.38 -1.16 -9.33
C ARG A 73 -3.93 -1.53 -9.60
N PHE A 74 -3.64 -2.25 -10.69
CA PHE A 74 -2.26 -2.58 -11.06
C PHE A 74 -1.51 -1.36 -11.58
N ALA A 75 -2.17 -0.50 -12.35
CA ALA A 75 -1.59 0.76 -12.79
C ALA A 75 -1.32 1.70 -11.61
N ALA A 76 -2.25 1.78 -10.65
CA ALA A 76 -2.09 2.55 -9.43
C ALA A 76 -0.92 2.04 -8.58
N GLY A 77 -0.83 0.73 -8.33
CA GLY A 77 0.26 0.13 -7.57
C GLY A 77 1.65 0.36 -8.18
N ALA A 78 1.74 0.47 -9.52
CA ALA A 78 2.98 0.75 -10.24
C ALA A 78 3.27 2.26 -10.41
N ALA A 79 2.34 3.15 -10.05
CA ALA A 79 2.42 4.58 -10.39
C ALA A 79 3.65 5.27 -9.81
N ALA A 80 3.98 5.01 -8.55
CA ALA A 80 5.13 5.62 -7.87
C ALA A 80 6.46 5.25 -8.54
N GLY A 81 6.67 3.96 -8.84
CA GLY A 81 7.87 3.48 -9.54
C GLY A 81 7.97 4.03 -10.96
N ARG A 82 6.84 4.09 -11.68
CA ARG A 82 6.80 4.70 -13.02
C ARG A 82 7.11 6.19 -12.97
N TYR A 83 6.57 6.91 -12.00
CA TYR A 83 6.89 8.33 -11.80
C TYR A 83 8.38 8.55 -11.56
N GLN A 84 9.00 7.73 -10.70
CA GLN A 84 10.44 7.78 -10.45
C GLN A 84 11.26 7.55 -11.74
N MET A 85 10.90 6.55 -12.55
CA MET A 85 11.60 6.28 -13.80
C MET A 85 11.52 7.44 -14.80
N ILE A 86 10.37 8.10 -14.89
CA ILE A 86 10.15 9.22 -15.81
C ILE A 86 10.89 10.47 -15.33
N HIS A 87 10.89 10.72 -14.03
CA HIS A 87 11.42 11.94 -13.39
C HIS A 87 12.71 11.70 -12.59
N ASN A 88 13.53 10.74 -12.99
CA ASN A 88 14.74 10.30 -12.26
C ASN A 88 15.78 11.41 -12.00
N ASN A 89 15.72 12.50 -12.76
CA ASN A 89 16.55 13.68 -12.53
C ASN A 89 16.06 14.58 -11.39
N LYS A 90 14.80 14.48 -10.99
CA LYS A 90 14.16 15.28 -9.94
C LYS A 90 13.82 14.48 -8.68
N VAL A 91 13.79 13.16 -8.81
CA VAL A 91 13.35 12.22 -7.77
C VAL A 91 14.51 11.38 -7.29
N GLU A 92 14.69 11.27 -5.98
CA GLU A 92 15.69 10.40 -5.37
C GLU A 92 15.24 8.95 -5.37
N GLY A 93 13.97 8.74 -5.07
CA GLY A 93 13.38 7.42 -5.05
C GLY A 93 12.04 7.36 -4.35
N VAL A 94 11.52 6.15 -4.27
CA VAL A 94 10.27 5.84 -3.57
C VAL A 94 10.58 5.09 -2.28
N LEU A 95 9.91 5.46 -1.20
CA LEU A 95 9.76 4.66 0.00
C LEU A 95 8.36 4.09 -0.01
N SER A 96 8.25 2.78 -0.06
CA SER A 96 6.98 2.07 0.02
C SER A 96 6.82 1.44 1.40
N LEU A 97 5.71 1.69 2.04
CA LEU A 97 5.35 1.13 3.34
C LEU A 97 4.01 0.42 3.23
N ASP A 98 3.97 -0.83 3.71
CA ASP A 98 2.75 -1.60 3.88
C ASP A 98 2.38 -1.58 5.35
N ILE A 99 1.24 -1.01 5.68
CA ILE A 99 0.87 -0.65 7.05
C ILE A 99 -0.47 -1.28 7.39
N ALA A 100 -0.54 -1.95 8.55
CA ALA A 100 -1.80 -2.31 9.18
C ALA A 100 -2.00 -1.43 10.41
N LEU A 101 -3.03 -0.60 10.38
CA LEU A 101 -3.47 0.20 11.51
C LEU A 101 -4.32 -0.65 12.46
N ARG A 102 -4.52 -0.15 13.69
CA ARG A 102 -5.47 -0.77 14.62
C ARG A 102 -6.87 -0.70 14.02
N ARG A 103 -7.68 -1.73 14.25
CA ARG A 103 -9.01 -1.85 13.64
C ARG A 103 -9.96 -0.68 13.95
N ASN A 104 -9.79 -0.03 15.09
CA ASN A 104 -10.57 1.10 15.57
C ASN A 104 -9.81 2.43 15.50
N ASP A 105 -8.81 2.52 14.63
CA ASP A 105 -8.07 3.76 14.41
C ASP A 105 -8.85 4.64 13.43
N ASP A 106 -9.30 5.80 13.89
CA ASP A 106 -10.06 6.78 13.10
C ASP A 106 -9.12 7.71 12.33
N ASP A 107 -7.86 7.85 12.79
CA ASP A 107 -6.84 8.71 12.21
C ASP A 107 -5.94 7.91 11.25
N TRP A 108 -6.49 7.47 10.14
CA TRP A 108 -5.79 6.65 9.15
C TRP A 108 -4.82 7.46 8.26
N VAL A 109 -5.00 8.78 8.16
CA VAL A 109 -4.04 9.66 7.48
C VAL A 109 -3.01 10.15 8.49
N GLU A 110 -1.75 9.86 8.24
CA GLU A 110 -0.67 10.29 9.12
C GLU A 110 -0.40 11.80 9.02
N LYS A 111 -0.03 12.40 10.14
CA LYS A 111 0.54 13.75 10.18
C LYS A 111 2.04 13.65 9.97
N LEU A 112 2.48 13.91 8.74
CA LEU A 112 3.88 13.81 8.39
C LEU A 112 4.70 14.88 9.11
N PRO A 113 5.82 14.50 9.77
CA PRO A 113 6.78 15.46 10.28
C PRO A 113 7.26 16.40 9.18
N GLN A 114 7.53 17.65 9.53
CA GLN A 114 7.96 18.69 8.56
C GLN A 114 9.20 18.26 7.77
N GLU A 115 10.11 17.54 8.40
CA GLU A 115 11.30 17.01 7.74
C GLU A 115 10.95 16.02 6.62
N VAL A 116 9.91 15.21 6.79
CA VAL A 116 9.44 14.29 5.75
C VAL A 116 8.66 15.06 4.71
N SER A 117 7.62 15.81 5.11
CA SER A 117 6.73 16.52 4.19
C SER A 117 7.48 17.55 3.33
N GLY A 118 8.47 18.24 3.88
CA GLY A 118 9.31 19.19 3.16
C GLY A 118 10.18 18.57 2.06
N ASN A 119 10.45 17.28 2.15
CA ASN A 119 11.25 16.54 1.17
C ASN A 119 10.40 15.70 0.19
N LEU A 120 9.07 15.73 0.29
CA LEU A 120 8.20 15.00 -0.61
C LEU A 120 7.97 15.74 -1.93
N VAL A 121 7.89 14.95 -3.01
CA VAL A 121 7.31 15.36 -4.28
C VAL A 121 5.84 14.97 -4.32
N HIS A 122 5.54 13.71 -3.98
CA HIS A 122 4.20 13.15 -3.88
C HIS A 122 4.12 12.11 -2.77
N ALA A 123 2.94 11.97 -2.19
CA ALA A 123 2.54 10.83 -1.39
C ALA A 123 1.30 10.19 -2.04
N LEU A 124 1.29 8.86 -2.13
CA LEU A 124 0.22 8.10 -2.74
C LEU A 124 -0.27 7.05 -1.73
N TYR A 125 -1.58 6.98 -1.58
CA TYR A 125 -2.23 6.11 -0.61
C TYR A 125 -3.18 5.16 -1.33
N TYR A 126 -2.97 3.88 -1.08
CA TYR A 126 -3.85 2.81 -1.53
C TYR A 126 -4.20 1.96 -0.33
N GLY A 127 -5.26 1.20 -0.40
CA GLY A 127 -5.58 0.34 0.72
C GLY A 127 -6.57 -0.76 0.39
N HIS A 128 -6.59 -1.73 1.27
CA HIS A 128 -7.61 -2.76 1.33
C HIS A 128 -8.53 -2.46 2.50
N PHE A 129 -9.61 -1.75 2.23
CA PHE A 129 -10.51 -1.20 3.24
C PHE A 129 -10.97 -2.24 4.27
N MET A 130 -11.34 -3.45 3.83
CA MET A 130 -11.88 -4.48 4.72
C MET A 130 -10.87 -5.10 5.68
N CYS A 131 -9.59 -5.04 5.40
CA CYS A 131 -8.53 -5.54 6.28
C CYS A 131 -7.67 -4.45 6.92
N ASN A 132 -8.03 -3.18 6.70
CA ASN A 132 -7.35 -2.03 7.29
C ASN A 132 -5.84 -1.98 6.97
N VAL A 133 -5.48 -2.45 5.78
CA VAL A 133 -4.10 -2.44 5.28
C VAL A 133 -3.94 -1.31 4.27
N PHE A 134 -2.90 -0.51 4.46
CA PHE A 134 -2.57 0.62 3.60
C PHE A 134 -1.21 0.44 2.96
N HIS A 135 -1.16 0.72 1.67
CA HIS A 135 0.07 0.83 0.90
C HIS A 135 0.37 2.31 0.71
N GLN A 136 1.42 2.79 1.33
CA GLN A 136 1.82 4.19 1.28
C GLN A 136 3.12 4.32 0.50
N ASN A 137 3.12 5.17 -0.53
CA ASN A 137 4.29 5.42 -1.35
C ASN A 137 4.69 6.89 -1.25
N TYR A 138 5.89 7.14 -0.76
CA TYR A 138 6.46 8.47 -0.60
C TYR A 138 7.55 8.69 -1.63
N ILE A 139 7.35 9.66 -2.51
CA ILE A 139 8.28 10.01 -3.58
C ILE A 139 9.08 11.23 -3.13
N PHE A 140 10.37 11.05 -2.94
CA PHE A 140 11.26 12.07 -2.39
C PHE A 140 11.99 12.87 -3.47
N LYS A 141 12.25 14.14 -3.15
CA LYS A 141 13.07 15.06 -3.94
C LYS A 141 14.50 14.53 -4.06
N LYS A 142 15.16 14.89 -5.15
CA LYS A 142 16.56 14.52 -5.38
C LYS A 142 17.46 15.04 -4.25
N GLY A 143 18.40 14.20 -3.79
CA GLY A 143 19.31 14.51 -2.68
C GLY A 143 18.75 14.19 -1.30
N THR A 144 17.52 13.66 -1.18
CA THR A 144 16.94 13.27 0.11
C THR A 144 17.56 11.97 0.61
N ASP A 145 17.97 11.95 1.88
CA ASP A 145 18.38 10.71 2.56
C ASP A 145 17.15 9.84 2.86
N ARG A 146 16.90 8.87 1.98
CA ARG A 146 15.76 7.95 2.12
C ARG A 146 15.82 7.08 3.36
N GLN A 147 17.03 6.73 3.81
CA GLN A 147 17.16 5.89 5.01
C GLN A 147 16.77 6.66 6.26
N LYS A 148 17.16 7.93 6.34
CA LYS A 148 16.72 8.83 7.40
C LYS A 148 15.21 9.04 7.37
N MET A 149 14.63 9.31 6.19
CA MET A 149 13.18 9.45 6.04
C MET A 149 12.43 8.19 6.48
N LYS A 150 12.94 7.02 6.09
CA LYS A 150 12.38 5.74 6.53
C LYS A 150 12.38 5.61 8.06
N SER A 151 13.49 5.91 8.71
CA SER A 151 13.59 5.82 10.18
C SER A 151 12.59 6.74 10.88
N ILE A 152 12.40 7.96 10.39
CA ILE A 152 11.42 8.90 10.94
C ILE A 152 10.00 8.35 10.75
N MET A 153 9.67 7.83 9.56
CA MET A 153 8.34 7.28 9.27
C MET A 153 8.03 6.03 10.12
N LEU A 154 9.02 5.16 10.33
CA LEU A 154 8.84 3.99 11.18
C LEU A 154 8.58 4.39 12.64
N ALA A 155 9.26 5.41 13.15
CA ALA A 155 8.98 5.94 14.49
C ALA A 155 7.54 6.47 14.62
N VAL A 156 7.02 7.18 13.61
CA VAL A 156 5.62 7.64 13.58
C VAL A 156 4.64 6.46 13.60
N LEU A 157 4.96 5.37 12.90
CA LEU A 157 4.14 4.17 12.86
C LEU A 157 4.18 3.40 14.19
N ASP A 158 5.35 3.33 14.83
CA ASP A 158 5.50 2.71 16.14
C ASP A 158 4.68 3.44 17.21
N ASP A 159 4.71 4.78 17.21
CA ASP A 159 3.90 5.62 18.12
C ASP A 159 2.39 5.38 17.92
N LYS A 160 1.94 5.16 16.68
CA LYS A 160 0.56 4.77 16.38
C LYS A 160 0.25 3.31 16.77
N GLY A 161 1.24 2.50 17.07
CA GLY A 161 1.12 1.06 17.28
C GLY A 161 0.68 0.31 16.02
N ALA A 162 1.01 0.84 14.86
CA ALA A 162 0.82 0.20 13.57
C ALA A 162 1.72 -1.02 13.42
N LYS A 163 1.32 -1.99 12.59
CA LYS A 163 2.15 -3.14 12.21
C LYS A 163 2.64 -2.97 10.77
N TYR A 164 3.91 -3.22 10.57
CA TYR A 164 4.55 -3.14 9.26
C TYR A 164 5.71 -4.14 9.16
N PRO A 165 5.96 -4.71 7.98
CA PRO A 165 5.11 -4.69 6.80
C PRO A 165 3.84 -5.54 7.02
N ALA A 166 2.71 -5.09 6.47
CA ALA A 166 1.44 -5.78 6.64
C ALA A 166 1.25 -6.96 5.68
N GLU A 167 1.63 -6.80 4.40
CA GLU A 167 1.46 -7.82 3.36
C GLU A 167 2.75 -8.22 2.69
N HIS A 168 3.57 -7.25 2.26
CA HIS A 168 4.76 -7.50 1.46
C HIS A 168 6.03 -7.41 2.32
N ASN A 169 7.03 -8.22 1.99
CA ASN A 169 8.30 -8.29 2.71
C ASN A 169 8.18 -8.65 4.20
N VAL A 170 7.15 -9.37 4.57
CA VAL A 170 6.99 -9.89 5.94
C VAL A 170 8.22 -10.71 6.30
N GLY A 171 8.82 -10.39 7.44
CA GLY A 171 10.01 -11.07 7.92
C GLY A 171 11.35 -10.53 7.37
N HIS A 172 11.36 -9.66 6.36
CA HIS A 172 12.61 -9.12 5.81
C HIS A 172 12.98 -7.74 6.37
N LEU A 173 11.98 -6.93 6.70
CA LEU A 173 12.18 -5.53 7.13
C LEU A 173 12.16 -5.32 8.64
N TYR A 174 11.58 -6.23 9.40
CA TYR A 174 11.42 -6.11 10.85
C TYR A 174 12.13 -7.23 11.61
N GLU A 175 12.40 -6.96 12.87
CA GLU A 175 12.88 -7.98 13.81
C GLU A 175 11.66 -8.69 14.41
N ALA A 176 11.64 -10.02 14.35
CA ALA A 176 10.53 -10.79 14.87
C ALA A 176 10.47 -10.70 16.41
N GLU A 177 9.29 -10.48 16.96
CA GLU A 177 9.05 -10.54 18.39
C GLU A 177 9.39 -11.93 18.94
N ASN A 178 9.77 -12.03 20.22
CA ASN A 178 10.21 -13.27 20.84
C ASN A 178 9.22 -14.44 20.69
N SER A 179 7.93 -14.16 20.79
CA SER A 179 6.86 -15.13 20.59
C SER A 179 6.86 -15.69 19.16
N LEU A 180 7.05 -14.82 18.17
CA LEU A 180 7.11 -15.18 16.76
C LEU A 180 8.39 -15.92 16.42
N GLN A 181 9.55 -15.51 16.97
CA GLN A 181 10.81 -16.25 16.83
C GLN A 181 10.70 -17.69 17.38
N SER A 182 10.08 -17.83 18.55
CA SER A 182 9.86 -19.15 19.17
C SER A 182 8.93 -20.02 18.32
N PHE A 183 7.90 -19.43 17.74
CA PHE A 183 6.99 -20.11 16.83
C PHE A 183 7.69 -20.57 15.56
N TYR A 184 8.50 -19.73 14.92
CA TYR A 184 9.28 -20.10 13.73
C TYR A 184 10.28 -21.23 14.02
N LYS A 185 11.02 -21.15 15.13
CA LYS A 185 11.95 -22.21 15.56
C LYS A 185 11.25 -23.55 15.82
N LYS A 186 10.00 -23.51 16.32
CA LYS A 186 9.20 -24.73 16.53
C LYS A 186 8.75 -25.35 15.21
N LEU A 187 8.38 -24.53 14.21
CA LEU A 187 7.91 -25.02 12.91
C LEU A 187 9.06 -25.46 12.00
N ASP A 188 10.19 -24.79 12.07
CA ASP A 188 11.38 -25.08 11.27
C ASP A 188 12.63 -25.13 12.17
N PRO A 189 12.80 -26.22 12.94
CA PRO A 189 13.93 -26.35 13.86
C PRO A 189 15.27 -26.37 13.14
N THR A 190 15.31 -26.79 11.90
CA THR A 190 16.53 -26.86 11.07
C THR A 190 16.85 -25.55 10.36
N ASN A 191 15.94 -24.57 10.42
CA ASN A 191 16.05 -23.28 9.73
C ASN A 191 16.29 -23.45 8.21
N THR A 192 15.50 -24.33 7.59
CA THR A 192 15.68 -24.72 6.19
C THR A 192 14.74 -23.97 5.25
N PHE A 193 13.48 -23.70 5.67
CA PHE A 193 12.47 -23.16 4.78
C PHE A 193 12.59 -21.65 4.54
N ASN A 194 12.80 -20.85 5.58
CA ASN A 194 12.91 -19.39 5.47
C ASN A 194 14.05 -18.85 6.34
N PRO A 195 15.31 -19.19 6.05
CA PRO A 195 16.43 -18.73 6.85
C PRO A 195 16.56 -17.22 6.83
N GLY A 196 16.67 -16.60 8.01
CA GLY A 196 16.78 -15.16 8.19
C GLY A 196 15.45 -14.41 8.23
N VAL A 197 14.29 -15.09 8.17
CA VAL A 197 12.99 -14.45 8.41
C VAL A 197 12.96 -13.79 9.78
N GLY A 198 12.37 -12.60 9.88
CA GLY A 198 12.34 -11.82 11.13
C GLY A 198 13.74 -11.41 11.64
N LYS A 199 14.71 -11.24 10.74
CA LYS A 199 16.13 -10.97 11.03
C LYS A 199 16.79 -11.99 11.97
N MET A 200 16.24 -13.20 12.01
CA MET A 200 16.85 -14.31 12.73
C MET A 200 18.06 -14.88 11.99
N ASN A 201 18.66 -15.93 12.53
CA ASN A 201 19.80 -16.59 11.93
C ASN A 201 19.52 -17.05 10.49
N LYS A 202 20.49 -16.83 9.59
CA LYS A 202 20.42 -17.25 8.17
C LYS A 202 21.00 -18.64 7.92
N TYR A 203 21.69 -19.20 8.88
CA TYR A 203 22.35 -20.48 8.72
C TYR A 203 21.44 -21.63 9.15
N GLN A 204 21.56 -22.76 8.47
CA GLN A 204 20.87 -23.98 8.86
C GLN A 204 21.39 -24.48 10.23
N ASN A 205 20.47 -24.94 11.05
CA ASN A 205 20.79 -25.61 12.27
C ASN A 205 21.01 -27.09 11.95
N HIS A 206 22.24 -27.60 12.04
CA HIS A 206 22.48 -29.00 11.89
C HIS A 206 21.94 -29.74 13.13
N CYS A 207 21.18 -30.79 12.89
CA CYS A 207 20.80 -31.72 13.95
C CYS A 207 22.08 -32.35 14.53
N GLY A 208 22.32 -32.19 15.82
CA GLY A 208 23.49 -32.75 16.49
C GLY A 208 23.55 -34.31 16.54
N CYS A 209 22.64 -34.98 15.81
CA CYS A 209 22.49 -36.43 15.76
C CYS A 209 23.37 -37.09 14.69
N CYS A 210 24.19 -36.34 13.94
CA CYS A 210 25.01 -36.92 12.87
C CYS A 210 26.49 -37.06 13.26
N HIS A 211 26.81 -37.11 14.57
CA HIS A 211 28.13 -37.50 15.05
C HIS A 211 27.97 -38.70 15.97
N SER A 212 27.81 -39.87 15.36
CA SER A 212 28.13 -41.17 15.96
C SER A 212 28.72 -42.10 14.92
#